data_ad87dcab82dfecca0dc3ac5baee6edd9
#
_entry.id   ad87dcab82dfecca0dc3ac5baee6edd9
#
_cell.length_a   1.000
_cell.length_b   1.000
_cell.length_c   1.000
_cell.angle_alpha   90.00
_cell.angle_beta   90.00
_cell.angle_gamma   90.00
#
_symmetry.space_group_name_H-M   'P 1'
#
loop_
_entity.id
_entity.type
_entity.pdbx_description
1 polymer ?
#
loop_
_entity_poly.entity_id
_entity_poly.type
_entity_poly.pdbx_seq_one_letter_code
_entity_poly.pdbx_strand_id
1 'polypeptide(L)'
;MKRVHVNSLFVLFFFITGLVNSGSAQNLKDFFNSTEKKTTWLGLDFSELRILGDAGADVWEIKDRYFESMNDLVLNESEKYNVAKTFRRSNISFDLSAVRKVNSKVDVDKMKTYNSEDLQRVTPEQIQKMVSAYTLGDKTGYGIVFIVDGFNKTAQNASMYVTIIDMASQKVLLTKRMTGKAMGFGFRNYWARTIYEVLKSIDKSAYADWKTGAN
;
A
#
# COMPACT_ATOMS: atom_id res chain seq x y z
N MET A 1 15.19 -80.11 9.90
CA MET A 1 15.80 -78.83 10.12
C MET A 1 15.36 -77.92 8.97
N LYS A 2 14.39 -77.02 9.19
CA LYS A 2 13.91 -76.04 8.19
C LYS A 2 14.62 -74.73 8.45
N ARG A 3 15.37 -74.22 7.44
CA ARG A 3 16.02 -72.91 7.47
C ARG A 3 14.96 -71.81 7.11
N VAL A 4 14.75 -70.87 8.00
CA VAL A 4 13.92 -69.68 7.78
C VAL A 4 14.83 -68.63 7.19
N HIS A 5 14.49 -68.12 5.97
CA HIS A 5 15.13 -66.97 5.35
C HIS A 5 14.40 -65.70 5.80
N VAL A 6 15.08 -64.85 6.54
CA VAL A 6 14.59 -63.52 6.90
C VAL A 6 15.00 -62.56 5.79
N ASN A 7 14.02 -62.08 5.02
CA ASN A 7 14.25 -61.00 4.03
C ASN A 7 14.23 -59.67 4.78
N SER A 8 15.40 -59.05 4.86
CA SER A 8 15.54 -57.70 5.42
C SER A 8 15.16 -56.67 4.34
N LEU A 9 14.00 -56.04 4.52
CA LEU A 9 13.51 -54.93 3.66
C LEU A 9 14.15 -53.61 4.11
N PHE A 10 15.17 -53.16 3.37
CA PHE A 10 15.78 -51.84 3.61
C PHE A 10 14.84 -50.77 3.06
N VAL A 11 14.11 -50.05 3.94
CA VAL A 11 13.33 -48.88 3.57
C VAL A 11 14.27 -47.66 3.55
N LEU A 12 14.58 -47.20 2.35
CA LEU A 12 15.40 -46.03 2.11
C LEU A 12 14.53 -44.78 2.34
N PHE A 13 14.66 -44.13 3.50
CA PHE A 13 14.00 -42.84 3.80
C PHE A 13 14.75 -41.72 3.05
N PHE A 14 14.19 -41.27 1.95
CA PHE A 14 14.64 -40.05 1.28
C PHE A 14 14.24 -38.84 2.11
N PHE A 15 15.17 -38.28 2.87
CA PHE A 15 15.02 -36.95 3.48
C PHE A 15 15.12 -35.90 2.38
N ILE A 16 13.98 -35.44 1.89
CA ILE A 16 13.92 -34.20 1.09
C ILE A 16 14.14 -33.05 2.06
N THR A 17 15.39 -32.60 2.21
CA THR A 17 15.69 -31.32 2.84
C THR A 17 15.25 -30.22 1.88
N GLY A 18 14.00 -29.79 2.03
CA GLY A 18 13.52 -28.57 1.40
C GLY A 18 14.39 -27.42 1.90
N LEU A 19 15.17 -26.82 1.02
CA LEU A 19 15.83 -25.54 1.25
C LEU A 19 14.73 -24.50 1.47
N VAL A 20 14.33 -24.32 2.73
CA VAL A 20 13.52 -23.15 3.13
C VAL A 20 14.45 -21.97 2.99
N ASN A 21 14.34 -21.24 1.89
CA ASN A 21 14.94 -19.91 1.76
C ASN A 21 14.32 -19.05 2.85
N SER A 22 14.98 -18.99 4.00
CA SER A 22 14.67 -18.05 5.07
C SER A 22 15.09 -16.65 4.60
N GLY A 23 14.32 -16.08 3.70
CA GLY A 23 14.42 -14.67 3.40
C GLY A 23 14.22 -13.92 4.72
N SER A 24 15.27 -13.26 5.20
CA SER A 24 15.17 -12.45 6.42
C SER A 24 13.97 -11.51 6.29
N ALA A 25 13.03 -11.63 7.21
CA ALA A 25 11.87 -10.74 7.23
C ALA A 25 12.35 -9.28 7.24
N GLN A 26 11.80 -8.46 6.35
CA GLN A 26 12.11 -7.05 6.31
C GLN A 26 11.63 -6.40 7.60
N ASN A 27 12.37 -5.42 8.12
CA ASN A 27 11.94 -4.66 9.27
C ASN A 27 11.98 -3.16 9.01
N LEU A 28 11.24 -2.41 9.79
CA LEU A 28 11.08 -0.97 9.60
C LEU A 28 12.41 -0.21 9.83
N LYS A 29 13.22 -0.65 10.76
CA LYS A 29 14.55 -0.06 11.04
C LYS A 29 15.45 -0.13 9.82
N ASP A 30 15.50 -1.28 9.13
CA ASP A 30 16.28 -1.46 7.92
C ASP A 30 15.77 -0.57 6.78
N PHE A 31 14.45 -0.38 6.68
CA PHE A 31 13.87 0.57 5.71
C PHE A 31 14.43 1.97 5.91
N PHE A 32 14.51 2.46 7.14
CA PHE A 32 14.97 3.83 7.42
C PHE A 32 16.50 4.00 7.40
N ASN A 33 17.26 2.93 7.61
CA ASN A 33 18.72 3.00 7.72
C ASN A 33 19.47 2.74 6.41
N SER A 34 18.78 2.31 5.34
CA SER A 34 19.41 2.09 4.05
C SER A 34 18.56 2.66 2.92
N THR A 35 19.18 3.50 2.08
CA THR A 35 18.54 4.08 0.90
C THR A 35 18.47 3.10 -0.28
N GLU A 36 19.31 2.05 -0.26
CA GLU A 36 19.51 1.09 -1.35
C GLU A 36 18.55 -0.11 -1.31
N LYS A 37 17.75 -0.23 -0.27
CA LYS A 37 16.81 -1.37 -0.16
C LYS A 37 15.78 -1.33 -1.27
N LYS A 38 15.61 -2.48 -1.94
CA LYS A 38 14.61 -2.65 -2.99
C LYS A 38 13.25 -2.16 -2.51
N THR A 39 12.71 -1.17 -3.18
CA THR A 39 11.45 -0.53 -2.81
C THR A 39 10.56 -0.37 -4.04
N THR A 40 9.28 -0.67 -3.90
CA THR A 40 8.28 -0.56 -4.96
C THR A 40 7.14 0.36 -4.50
N TRP A 41 6.82 1.35 -5.32
CA TRP A 41 5.58 2.10 -5.19
C TRP A 41 4.44 1.26 -5.75
N LEU A 42 3.48 0.90 -4.90
CA LEU A 42 2.33 0.08 -5.25
C LEU A 42 1.12 0.91 -5.71
N GLY A 43 1.11 2.21 -5.44
CA GLY A 43 0.06 3.12 -5.89
C GLY A 43 -0.90 3.59 -4.81
N LEU A 44 -2.04 4.10 -5.30
CA LEU A 44 -3.15 4.59 -4.50
C LEU A 44 -4.25 3.53 -4.48
N ASP A 45 -4.57 3.04 -3.29
CA ASP A 45 -5.66 2.11 -3.05
C ASP A 45 -6.89 2.90 -2.58
N PHE A 46 -7.97 2.85 -3.36
CA PHE A 46 -9.24 3.53 -3.09
C PHE A 46 -10.32 2.56 -2.60
N SER A 47 -9.97 1.32 -2.27
CA SER A 47 -10.96 0.29 -1.91
C SER A 47 -11.81 0.65 -0.69
N GLU A 48 -11.30 1.52 0.16
CA GLU A 48 -12.01 2.03 1.33
C GLU A 48 -12.41 3.51 1.23
N LEU A 49 -12.42 4.09 0.01
CA LEU A 49 -12.76 5.49 -0.16
C LEU A 49 -14.19 5.78 0.27
N ARG A 50 -14.35 6.86 1.06
CA ARG A 50 -15.63 7.54 1.30
C ARG A 50 -15.56 9.00 0.85
N ILE A 51 -16.67 9.50 0.29
CA ILE A 51 -16.78 10.86 -0.23
C ILE A 51 -17.85 11.59 0.59
N LEU A 52 -17.42 12.56 1.39
CA LEU A 52 -18.27 13.38 2.23
C LEU A 52 -18.47 14.78 1.63
N GLY A 53 -19.73 15.23 1.60
CA GLY A 53 -20.07 16.61 1.23
C GLY A 53 -20.05 16.87 -0.29
N ASP A 54 -20.10 15.84 -1.11
CA ASP A 54 -20.17 15.93 -2.58
C ASP A 54 -21.33 15.07 -3.11
N ALA A 55 -22.55 15.58 -2.92
CA ALA A 55 -23.77 14.87 -3.36
C ALA A 55 -23.81 14.66 -4.90
N GLY A 56 -23.21 15.61 -5.65
CA GLY A 56 -23.15 15.56 -7.12
C GLY A 56 -22.04 14.68 -7.69
N ALA A 57 -21.17 14.09 -6.85
CA ALA A 57 -20.10 13.24 -7.35
C ALA A 57 -20.62 12.04 -8.15
N ASP A 58 -20.13 11.86 -9.37
CA ASP A 58 -20.39 10.67 -10.17
C ASP A 58 -19.43 9.55 -9.72
N VAL A 59 -19.94 8.65 -8.89
CA VAL A 59 -19.13 7.56 -8.29
C VAL A 59 -18.66 6.53 -9.31
N TRP A 60 -19.41 6.35 -10.42
CA TRP A 60 -19.03 5.47 -11.51
C TRP A 60 -17.86 6.07 -12.28
N GLU A 61 -17.95 7.35 -12.67
CA GLU A 61 -16.83 8.04 -13.33
C GLU A 61 -15.60 8.09 -12.41
N ILE A 62 -15.79 8.26 -11.09
CA ILE A 62 -14.70 8.27 -10.12
C ILE A 62 -13.97 6.93 -10.11
N LYS A 63 -14.70 5.83 -10.03
CA LYS A 63 -14.13 4.49 -10.05
C LYS A 63 -13.47 4.16 -11.38
N ASP A 64 -14.18 4.34 -12.48
CA ASP A 64 -13.78 3.81 -13.79
C ASP A 64 -12.70 4.67 -14.46
N ARG A 65 -12.62 5.97 -14.10
CA ARG A 65 -11.71 6.92 -14.72
C ARG A 65 -10.71 7.54 -13.75
N TYR A 66 -11.20 8.06 -12.61
CA TYR A 66 -10.33 8.89 -11.77
C TYR A 66 -9.40 8.07 -10.87
N PHE A 67 -9.74 6.87 -10.45
CA PHE A 67 -8.84 6.01 -9.69
C PHE A 67 -7.59 5.69 -10.50
N GLU A 68 -7.76 5.33 -11.78
CA GLU A 68 -6.64 5.04 -12.67
C GLU A 68 -5.87 6.32 -12.99
N SER A 69 -6.54 7.38 -13.40
CA SER A 69 -5.87 8.62 -13.81
C SER A 69 -5.12 9.35 -12.68
N MET A 70 -5.49 9.14 -11.41
CA MET A 70 -4.72 9.63 -10.27
C MET A 70 -3.50 8.76 -9.99
N ASN A 71 -3.59 7.45 -10.16
CA ASN A 71 -2.44 6.55 -10.08
C ASN A 71 -1.41 6.86 -11.17
N ASP A 72 -1.88 7.02 -12.41
CA ASP A 72 -1.02 7.38 -13.55
C ASP A 72 -0.38 8.76 -13.38
N LEU A 73 -1.09 9.70 -12.75
CA LEU A 73 -0.54 11.04 -12.51
C LEU A 73 0.70 10.99 -11.60
N VAL A 74 0.67 10.19 -10.52
CA VAL A 74 1.81 10.01 -9.62
C VAL A 74 3.00 9.40 -10.36
N LEU A 75 2.73 8.46 -11.27
CA LEU A 75 3.76 7.82 -12.09
C LEU A 75 4.35 8.77 -13.14
N ASN A 76 3.50 9.49 -13.86
CA ASN A 76 3.89 10.30 -15.02
C ASN A 76 4.43 11.68 -14.64
N GLU A 77 4.02 12.27 -13.50
CA GLU A 77 4.54 13.53 -12.98
C GLU A 77 5.51 13.28 -11.80
N SER A 78 6.47 12.38 -11.99
CA SER A 78 7.40 11.92 -10.94
C SER A 78 8.30 13.03 -10.35
N GLU A 79 8.52 14.11 -11.06
CA GLU A 79 9.22 15.29 -10.51
C GLU A 79 8.41 15.97 -9.41
N LYS A 80 7.10 16.11 -9.62
CA LYS A 80 6.15 16.70 -8.65
C LYS A 80 5.79 15.72 -7.55
N TYR A 81 5.45 14.49 -7.91
CA TYR A 81 5.09 13.41 -7.00
C TYR A 81 6.31 12.52 -6.71
N ASN A 82 7.40 13.10 -6.24
CA ASN A 82 8.68 12.40 -6.11
C ASN A 82 8.69 11.46 -4.90
N VAL A 83 8.13 10.25 -5.10
CA VAL A 83 8.05 9.22 -4.06
C VAL A 83 9.44 8.76 -3.63
N ALA A 84 10.39 8.61 -4.57
CA ALA A 84 11.76 8.20 -4.26
C ALA A 84 12.43 9.18 -3.29
N LYS A 85 12.40 10.49 -3.61
CA LYS A 85 12.93 11.54 -2.74
C LYS A 85 12.22 11.55 -1.39
N THR A 86 10.88 11.49 -1.40
CA THR A 86 10.05 11.54 -0.18
C THR A 86 10.45 10.45 0.83
N PHE A 87 10.69 9.24 0.34
CA PHE A 87 11.05 8.09 1.19
C PHE A 87 12.57 7.82 1.24
N ARG A 88 13.41 8.77 0.78
CA ARG A 88 14.87 8.66 0.78
C ARG A 88 15.35 7.37 0.11
N ARG A 89 14.79 7.03 -1.06
CA ARG A 89 15.22 5.87 -1.84
C ARG A 89 16.12 6.33 -2.98
N SER A 90 17.27 5.66 -3.16
CA SER A 90 18.16 5.89 -4.32
C SER A 90 17.50 5.46 -5.63
N ASN A 91 16.67 4.41 -5.55
CA ASN A 91 15.87 3.90 -6.65
C ASN A 91 14.52 3.37 -6.13
N ILE A 92 13.46 3.53 -6.94
CA ILE A 92 12.13 3.00 -6.65
C ILE A 92 11.54 2.42 -7.95
N SER A 93 11.01 1.22 -7.87
CA SER A 93 10.21 0.64 -8.95
C SER A 93 8.74 0.97 -8.76
N PHE A 94 7.97 0.88 -9.85
CA PHE A 94 6.53 1.14 -9.85
C PHE A 94 5.79 -0.10 -10.30
N ASP A 95 4.79 -0.52 -9.51
CA ASP A 95 3.92 -1.63 -9.86
C ASP A 95 2.53 -1.42 -9.27
N LEU A 96 1.62 -0.95 -10.09
CA LEU A 96 0.25 -0.60 -9.71
C LEU A 96 -0.72 -1.80 -9.80
N SER A 97 -0.25 -2.98 -10.19
CA SER A 97 -1.12 -4.12 -10.50
C SER A 97 -2.02 -4.54 -9.33
N ALA A 98 -1.47 -4.54 -8.11
CA ALA A 98 -2.22 -4.92 -6.91
C ALA A 98 -3.34 -3.93 -6.61
N VAL A 99 -3.04 -2.61 -6.60
CA VAL A 99 -4.05 -1.59 -6.30
C VAL A 99 -5.08 -1.46 -7.43
N ARG A 100 -4.69 -1.60 -8.69
CA ARG A 100 -5.63 -1.64 -9.82
C ARG A 100 -6.65 -2.75 -9.66
N LYS A 101 -6.20 -3.93 -9.23
CA LYS A 101 -7.08 -5.09 -9.00
C LYS A 101 -8.08 -4.86 -7.87
N VAL A 102 -7.70 -4.20 -6.77
CA VAL A 102 -8.64 -3.91 -5.68
C VAL A 102 -9.53 -2.73 -6.01
N ASN A 103 -9.02 -1.68 -6.65
CA ASN A 103 -9.77 -0.52 -7.09
C ASN A 103 -10.90 -0.88 -8.08
N SER A 104 -10.65 -1.84 -8.98
CA SER A 104 -11.69 -2.30 -9.93
C SER A 104 -12.88 -2.98 -9.26
N LYS A 105 -12.72 -3.44 -8.01
CA LYS A 105 -13.76 -4.14 -7.24
C LYS A 105 -14.51 -3.24 -6.25
N VAL A 106 -14.20 -1.94 -6.22
CA VAL A 106 -14.85 -1.00 -5.31
C VAL A 106 -16.36 -1.01 -5.51
N ASP A 107 -17.09 -1.13 -4.42
CA ASP A 107 -18.53 -0.99 -4.36
C ASP A 107 -18.90 0.50 -4.36
N VAL A 108 -19.38 0.99 -5.48
CA VAL A 108 -19.69 2.42 -5.68
C VAL A 108 -20.83 2.91 -4.79
N ASP A 109 -21.75 2.02 -4.39
CA ASP A 109 -22.90 2.36 -3.54
C ASP A 109 -22.44 2.75 -2.13
N LYS A 110 -21.25 2.31 -1.73
CA LYS A 110 -20.64 2.64 -0.44
C LYS A 110 -19.74 3.88 -0.48
N MET A 111 -19.49 4.46 -1.64
CA MET A 111 -18.52 5.56 -1.75
C MET A 111 -19.06 6.87 -1.17
N LYS A 112 -20.33 7.19 -1.33
CA LYS A 112 -20.92 8.41 -0.75
C LYS A 112 -21.26 8.23 0.72
N THR A 113 -21.00 9.26 1.53
CA THR A 113 -21.43 9.31 2.91
C THR A 113 -21.85 10.71 3.31
N TYR A 114 -22.75 10.78 4.29
CA TYR A 114 -23.18 12.01 4.96
C TYR A 114 -22.70 12.04 6.43
N ASN A 115 -22.05 10.96 6.89
CA ASN A 115 -21.52 10.86 8.24
C ASN A 115 -19.99 11.05 8.21
N SER A 116 -19.51 12.07 8.95
CA SER A 116 -18.07 12.35 9.04
C SER A 116 -17.27 11.25 9.75
N GLU A 117 -17.90 10.44 10.60
CA GLU A 117 -17.26 9.31 11.28
C GLU A 117 -16.81 8.22 10.31
N ASP A 118 -17.49 8.10 9.17
CA ASP A 118 -17.11 7.15 8.13
C ASP A 118 -15.71 7.41 7.54
N LEU A 119 -15.19 8.62 7.69
CA LEU A 119 -13.82 8.96 7.29
C LEU A 119 -12.75 8.52 8.32
N GLN A 120 -13.15 7.91 9.43
CA GLN A 120 -12.24 7.44 10.48
C GLN A 120 -12.42 5.96 10.82
N ARG A 121 -13.17 5.24 10.00
CA ARG A 121 -13.55 3.84 10.26
C ARG A 121 -12.43 2.83 10.06
N VAL A 122 -11.42 3.16 9.22
CA VAL A 122 -10.35 2.22 8.88
C VAL A 122 -9.34 2.13 10.03
N THR A 123 -9.09 0.90 10.50
CA THR A 123 -8.14 0.62 11.59
C THR A 123 -6.84 0.01 11.07
N PRO A 124 -5.75 0.02 11.85
CA PRO A 124 -4.50 -0.66 11.47
C PRO A 124 -4.68 -2.16 11.17
N GLU A 125 -5.56 -2.84 11.89
CA GLU A 125 -5.86 -4.27 11.69
C GLU A 125 -6.58 -4.49 10.35
N GLN A 126 -7.49 -3.59 9.97
CA GLN A 126 -8.15 -3.61 8.67
C GLN A 126 -7.13 -3.36 7.55
N ILE A 127 -6.19 -2.42 7.73
CA ILE A 127 -5.11 -2.19 6.77
C ILE A 127 -4.24 -3.44 6.60
N GLN A 128 -3.88 -4.13 7.68
CA GLN A 128 -3.15 -5.39 7.57
C GLN A 128 -3.95 -6.43 6.77
N LYS A 129 -5.25 -6.53 6.99
CA LYS A 129 -6.13 -7.43 6.23
C LYS A 129 -6.19 -7.07 4.75
N MET A 130 -6.30 -5.77 4.42
CA MET A 130 -6.29 -5.28 3.03
C MET A 130 -4.99 -5.63 2.33
N VAL A 131 -3.85 -5.35 2.97
CA VAL A 131 -2.51 -5.66 2.44
C VAL A 131 -2.33 -7.16 2.22
N SER A 132 -2.82 -8.00 3.14
CA SER A 132 -2.77 -9.46 3.01
C SER A 132 -3.60 -10.00 1.83
N ALA A 133 -4.56 -9.21 1.34
CA ALA A 133 -5.38 -9.56 0.17
C ALA A 133 -4.78 -9.08 -1.18
N TYR A 134 -3.67 -8.34 -1.18
CA TYR A 134 -3.01 -7.94 -2.42
C TYR A 134 -2.40 -9.16 -3.12
N THR A 135 -2.46 -9.15 -4.44
CA THR A 135 -1.80 -10.17 -5.26
C THR A 135 -0.41 -9.65 -5.62
N LEU A 136 0.60 -9.96 -4.81
CA LEU A 136 1.98 -9.50 -5.02
C LEU A 136 2.87 -10.53 -5.72
N GLY A 137 2.44 -11.81 -5.82
CA GLY A 137 3.27 -12.89 -6.37
C GLY A 137 4.57 -13.08 -5.58
N ASP A 138 5.67 -13.35 -6.27
CA ASP A 138 6.98 -13.59 -5.66
C ASP A 138 7.79 -12.29 -5.41
N LYS A 139 7.10 -11.15 -5.31
CA LYS A 139 7.76 -9.88 -5.08
C LYS A 139 8.37 -9.79 -3.69
N THR A 140 9.56 -9.24 -3.62
CA THR A 140 10.34 -9.07 -2.39
C THR A 140 10.79 -7.63 -2.21
N GLY A 141 11.21 -7.27 -1.02
CA GLY A 141 11.62 -5.93 -0.64
C GLY A 141 10.46 -5.15 -0.01
N TYR A 142 10.56 -3.84 0.02
CA TYR A 142 9.54 -2.97 0.61
C TYR A 142 8.52 -2.52 -0.42
N GLY A 143 7.24 -2.53 -0.04
CA GLY A 143 6.16 -1.88 -0.77
C GLY A 143 5.74 -0.59 -0.07
N ILE A 144 5.42 0.45 -0.85
CA ILE A 144 4.79 1.68 -0.35
C ILE A 144 3.44 1.80 -1.04
N VAL A 145 2.37 1.92 -0.26
CA VAL A 145 1.00 2.10 -0.74
C VAL A 145 0.32 3.21 0.05
N PHE A 146 -0.45 4.06 -0.62
CA PHE A 146 -1.33 5.02 0.05
C PHE A 146 -2.76 4.52 -0.05
N ILE A 147 -3.35 4.15 1.08
CA ILE A 147 -4.74 3.70 1.18
C ILE A 147 -5.60 4.93 1.48
N VAL A 148 -6.33 5.38 0.47
CA VAL A 148 -7.16 6.60 0.54
C VAL A 148 -8.51 6.23 1.14
N ASP A 149 -8.78 6.72 2.34
CA ASP A 149 -9.99 6.39 3.09
C ASP A 149 -11.07 7.48 3.03
N GLY A 150 -10.72 8.72 2.66
CA GLY A 150 -11.71 9.79 2.62
C GLY A 150 -11.39 10.97 1.71
N PHE A 151 -12.39 11.39 0.93
CA PHE A 151 -12.46 12.69 0.30
C PHE A 151 -13.51 13.53 1.05
N ASN A 152 -13.09 14.57 1.75
CA ASN A 152 -13.96 15.50 2.43
C ASN A 152 -14.06 16.81 1.64
N LYS A 153 -15.14 16.97 0.88
CA LYS A 153 -15.36 18.14 0.04
C LYS A 153 -15.63 19.38 0.88
N THR A 154 -16.35 19.22 1.99
CA THR A 154 -16.66 20.32 2.91
C THR A 154 -15.41 20.89 3.57
N ALA A 155 -14.52 20.02 4.05
CA ALA A 155 -13.25 20.40 4.66
C ALA A 155 -12.13 20.64 3.65
N GLN A 156 -12.37 20.40 2.35
CA GLN A 156 -11.40 20.53 1.25
C GLN A 156 -10.10 19.77 1.52
N ASN A 157 -10.20 18.53 1.95
CA ASN A 157 -9.05 17.67 2.20
C ASN A 157 -9.35 16.21 1.88
N ALA A 158 -8.29 15.43 1.72
CA ALA A 158 -8.38 13.98 1.68
C ALA A 158 -7.52 13.38 2.78
N SER A 159 -7.97 12.25 3.31
CA SER A 159 -7.24 11.43 4.25
C SER A 159 -6.79 10.12 3.61
N MET A 160 -5.62 9.65 4.04
CA MET A 160 -5.03 8.42 3.55
C MET A 160 -4.07 7.83 4.57
N TYR A 161 -3.92 6.51 4.52
CA TYR A 161 -2.93 5.78 5.29
C TYR A 161 -1.67 5.56 4.45
N VAL A 162 -0.58 6.23 4.81
CA VAL A 162 0.75 5.99 4.26
C VAL A 162 1.26 4.69 4.86
N THR A 163 1.39 3.67 4.03
CA THR A 163 1.67 2.31 4.51
C THR A 163 2.93 1.76 3.87
N ILE A 164 3.85 1.26 4.69
CA ILE A 164 5.08 0.55 4.28
C ILE A 164 4.91 -0.91 4.65
N ILE A 165 5.17 -1.80 3.69
CA ILE A 165 4.99 -3.24 3.86
C ILE A 165 6.27 -4.01 3.51
N ASP A 166 6.44 -5.18 4.13
CA ASP A 166 7.29 -6.24 3.59
C ASP A 166 6.48 -6.99 2.53
N MET A 167 6.92 -6.94 1.28
CA MET A 167 6.15 -7.55 0.17
C MET A 167 6.17 -9.07 0.20
N ALA A 168 7.23 -9.69 0.71
CA ALA A 168 7.35 -11.15 0.76
C ALA A 168 6.37 -11.78 1.77
N SER A 169 6.25 -11.19 2.95
CA SER A 169 5.34 -11.64 4.02
C SER A 169 3.98 -10.94 3.99
N GLN A 170 3.83 -9.91 3.19
CA GLN A 170 2.66 -9.01 3.17
C GLN A 170 2.36 -8.38 4.55
N LYS A 171 3.40 -8.22 5.38
CA LYS A 171 3.28 -7.62 6.71
C LYS A 171 3.35 -6.10 6.61
N VAL A 172 2.43 -5.43 7.26
CA VAL A 172 2.48 -3.97 7.46
C VAL A 172 3.57 -3.67 8.48
N LEU A 173 4.57 -2.88 8.07
CA LEU A 173 5.69 -2.44 8.92
C LEU A 173 5.42 -1.06 9.53
N LEU A 174 4.74 -0.21 8.79
CA LEU A 174 4.30 1.11 9.22
C LEU A 174 2.96 1.43 8.56
N THR A 175 2.03 2.00 9.30
CA THR A 175 0.87 2.69 8.74
C THR A 175 0.60 3.96 9.54
N LYS A 176 0.47 5.09 8.85
CA LYS A 176 0.22 6.41 9.44
C LYS A 176 -0.84 7.14 8.66
N ARG A 177 -1.93 7.50 9.34
CA ARG A 177 -2.98 8.32 8.72
C ARG A 177 -2.50 9.75 8.57
N MET A 178 -2.61 10.27 7.36
CA MET A 178 -2.23 11.64 7.00
C MET A 178 -3.35 12.32 6.24
N THR A 179 -3.36 13.63 6.25
CA THR A 179 -4.35 14.45 5.55
C THR A 179 -3.65 15.45 4.66
N GLY A 180 -4.11 15.55 3.41
CA GLY A 180 -3.64 16.53 2.44
C GLY A 180 -4.74 17.51 2.06
N LYS A 181 -4.40 18.80 1.87
CA LYS A 181 -5.34 19.82 1.42
C LYS A 181 -5.63 19.64 -0.08
N ALA A 182 -6.90 19.68 -0.44
CA ALA A 182 -7.34 19.64 -1.83
C ALA A 182 -7.32 21.05 -2.45
N MET A 183 -6.88 21.13 -3.72
CA MET A 183 -6.83 22.39 -4.47
C MET A 183 -6.68 22.10 -5.97
N GLY A 184 -7.25 22.95 -6.82
CA GLY A 184 -7.12 22.85 -8.27
C GLY A 184 -8.46 22.77 -8.98
N PHE A 185 -8.43 22.60 -10.29
CA PHE A 185 -9.61 22.50 -11.14
C PHE A 185 -9.82 21.10 -11.67
N GLY A 186 -11.07 20.67 -11.73
CA GLY A 186 -11.48 19.34 -12.15
C GLY A 186 -11.22 18.29 -11.07
N PHE A 187 -12.01 17.21 -11.06
CA PHE A 187 -11.99 16.20 -9.99
C PHE A 187 -10.60 15.61 -9.76
N ARG A 188 -9.94 15.12 -10.85
CA ARG A 188 -8.61 14.49 -10.75
C ARG A 188 -7.59 15.41 -10.10
N ASN A 189 -7.40 16.62 -10.62
CA ASN A 189 -6.34 17.52 -10.15
C ASN A 189 -6.62 18.03 -8.74
N TYR A 190 -7.91 18.27 -8.42
CA TYR A 190 -8.34 18.72 -7.10
C TYR A 190 -7.96 17.69 -6.02
N TRP A 191 -8.26 16.41 -6.23
CA TRP A 191 -7.96 15.37 -5.27
C TRP A 191 -6.50 14.88 -5.35
N ALA A 192 -5.89 14.84 -6.52
CA ALA A 192 -4.47 14.50 -6.65
C ALA A 192 -3.55 15.49 -5.92
N ARG A 193 -3.98 16.75 -5.76
CA ARG A 193 -3.22 17.71 -4.95
C ARG A 193 -3.02 17.23 -3.53
N THR A 194 -3.95 16.50 -2.95
CA THR A 194 -3.86 15.97 -1.58
C THR A 194 -2.70 14.98 -1.44
N ILE A 195 -2.43 14.17 -2.46
CA ILE A 195 -1.29 13.25 -2.51
C ILE A 195 0.02 14.03 -2.46
N TYR A 196 0.12 15.09 -3.28
CA TYR A 196 1.29 15.98 -3.26
C TYR A 196 1.54 16.59 -1.88
N GLU A 197 0.48 17.09 -1.20
CA GLU A 197 0.62 17.69 0.13
C GLU A 197 1.05 16.67 1.18
N VAL A 198 0.57 15.42 1.08
CA VAL A 198 1.00 14.32 1.96
C VAL A 198 2.48 13.99 1.70
N LEU A 199 2.89 13.81 0.43
CA LEU A 199 4.30 13.57 0.09
C LEU A 199 5.20 14.70 0.61
N LYS A 200 4.80 15.95 0.43
CA LYS A 200 5.52 17.11 0.93
C LYS A 200 5.63 17.12 2.47
N SER A 201 4.57 16.75 3.18
CA SER A 201 4.59 16.66 4.64
C SER A 201 5.53 15.55 5.14
N ILE A 202 5.53 14.41 4.44
CA ILE A 202 6.45 13.31 4.74
C ILE A 202 7.91 13.78 4.55
N ASP A 203 8.21 14.40 3.40
CA ASP A 203 9.55 14.89 3.08
C ASP A 203 10.05 15.93 4.08
N LYS A 204 9.15 16.81 4.56
CA LYS A 204 9.49 17.93 5.45
C LYS A 204 9.78 17.49 6.89
N SER A 205 8.98 16.56 7.44
CA SER A 205 9.05 16.21 8.88
C SER A 205 8.72 14.76 9.19
N ALA A 206 7.60 14.22 8.69
CA ALA A 206 7.08 12.95 9.17
C ALA A 206 8.07 11.77 8.94
N TYR A 207 8.87 11.80 7.87
CA TYR A 207 9.89 10.77 7.64
C TYR A 207 10.91 10.71 8.76
N ALA A 208 11.38 11.87 9.27
CA ALA A 208 12.36 11.94 10.37
C ALA A 208 11.74 11.42 11.67
N ASP A 209 10.49 11.81 11.96
CA ASP A 209 9.76 11.36 13.14
C ASP A 209 9.56 9.85 13.13
N TRP A 210 9.17 9.28 11.98
CA TRP A 210 8.99 7.83 11.83
C TRP A 210 10.31 7.06 11.96
N LYS A 211 11.40 7.61 11.42
CA LYS A 211 12.73 7.01 11.55
C LYS A 211 13.17 6.98 13.02
N THR A 212 12.94 8.05 13.77
CA THR A 212 13.27 8.10 15.20
C THR A 212 12.45 7.08 15.99
N GLY A 213 11.17 6.93 15.69
CA GLY A 213 10.31 5.95 16.36
C GLY A 213 10.55 4.49 15.96
N ALA A 214 11.35 4.22 14.91
CA ALA A 214 11.72 2.87 14.47
C ALA A 214 13.07 2.37 15.06
N ASN A 215 13.86 3.25 15.64
CA ASN A 215 15.16 2.94 16.28
C ASN A 215 14.99 2.55 17.73
#